data_0258ca61d168845aa65ef5dd06271503
#
_entry.id   0258ca61d168845aa65ef5dd06271503
#
_cell.length_a   1.000
_cell.length_b   1.000
_cell.length_c   1.000
_cell.angle_alpha   90.00
_cell.angle_beta   90.00
_cell.angle_gamma   90.00
#
_symmetry.space_group_name_H-M   'P 1'
#
loop_
_entity.id
_entity.type
_entity.pdbx_description
1 polymer ?
#
loop_
_entity_poly.entity_id
_entity_poly.type
_entity_poly.pdbx_seq_one_letter_code
_entity_poly.pdbx_strand_id
1 'polypeptide(L)'
;RRAGKIAIVLDDFGGGGHAIAARFCALQQPMTLAILPNEGQVSDLSNRAHANGHQVLVHLPMEPEGGQDPGEGAISVDQDNKEIRRRIRQALKKVPHARGISNHMGSKATADERVMQQVLNELKARNLLFLDSRTTANSVAYDMAIDMDLHAYTRDLFLDQVDDIEAIEARLWDLAGIAARAGQAVGIGHDRKATLLALTSILPRLETRGFRFVPISRLLP
;
A
#
# COMPACT_ATOMS: atom_id res chain seq x y z
N ARG A 1 6.76 22.68 -17.50
CA ARG A 1 6.78 22.37 -16.04
C ARG A 1 6.26 20.96 -15.85
N ARG A 2 6.95 20.15 -15.03
CA ARG A 2 6.45 18.82 -14.64
C ARG A 2 5.27 19.04 -13.69
N ALA A 3 4.14 18.37 -13.94
CA ALA A 3 2.90 18.56 -13.19
C ALA A 3 2.90 17.90 -11.79
N GLY A 4 3.87 17.05 -11.49
CA GLY A 4 4.03 16.35 -10.21
C GLY A 4 4.24 14.85 -10.36
N LYS A 5 4.61 14.19 -9.25
CA LYS A 5 4.72 12.73 -9.15
C LYS A 5 3.47 12.16 -8.50
N ILE A 6 2.99 11.03 -8.99
CA ILE A 6 1.86 10.31 -8.41
C ILE A 6 2.32 8.88 -8.10
N ALA A 7 2.17 8.44 -6.87
CA ALA A 7 2.28 7.04 -6.49
C ALA A 7 0.87 6.47 -6.31
N ILE A 8 0.56 5.43 -7.06
CA ILE A 8 -0.66 4.64 -6.87
C ILE A 8 -0.27 3.36 -6.16
N VAL A 9 -0.88 3.14 -5.02
CA VAL A 9 -0.77 1.90 -4.26
C VAL A 9 -2.07 1.14 -4.40
N LEU A 10 -1.97 -0.14 -4.65
CA LEU A 10 -3.12 -1.02 -4.84
C LEU A 10 -3.07 -2.11 -3.78
N ASP A 11 -4.03 -2.08 -2.87
CA ASP A 11 -4.12 -2.97 -1.71
C ASP A 11 -4.93 -4.23 -2.02
N ASP A 12 -4.94 -5.19 -1.08
CA ASP A 12 -5.71 -6.43 -1.04
C ASP A 12 -5.36 -7.47 -2.12
N PHE A 13 -4.19 -7.36 -2.76
CA PHE A 13 -3.77 -8.37 -3.72
C PHE A 13 -3.55 -9.74 -3.08
N GLY A 14 -4.03 -10.77 -3.75
CA GLY A 14 -3.95 -12.17 -3.31
C GLY A 14 -5.30 -12.75 -2.91
N GLY A 15 -6.23 -11.95 -2.38
CA GLY A 15 -7.59 -12.38 -2.02
C GLY A 15 -8.58 -12.38 -3.19
N GLY A 16 -8.26 -11.69 -4.29
CA GLY A 16 -9.09 -11.59 -5.50
C GLY A 16 -8.75 -12.62 -6.57
N GLY A 17 -9.45 -12.56 -7.70
CA GLY A 17 -9.21 -13.48 -8.80
C GLY A 17 -7.88 -13.23 -9.54
N HIS A 18 -7.11 -14.28 -9.82
CA HIS A 18 -5.82 -14.19 -10.53
C HIS A 18 -5.88 -13.45 -11.88
N ALA A 19 -7.03 -13.54 -12.58
CA ALA A 19 -7.20 -12.91 -13.87
C ALA A 19 -7.18 -11.37 -13.80
N ILE A 20 -7.76 -10.79 -12.74
CA ILE A 20 -7.78 -9.33 -12.55
C ILE A 20 -6.41 -8.84 -12.06
N ALA A 21 -5.78 -9.54 -11.12
CA ALA A 21 -4.45 -9.22 -10.65
C ALA A 21 -3.41 -9.22 -11.78
N ALA A 22 -3.50 -10.19 -12.71
CA ALA A 22 -2.65 -10.23 -13.89
C ALA A 22 -2.81 -8.99 -14.80
N ARG A 23 -4.02 -8.44 -14.91
CA ARG A 23 -4.29 -7.22 -15.69
C ARG A 23 -3.73 -5.98 -15.01
N PHE A 24 -3.77 -5.88 -13.69
CA PHE A 24 -3.08 -4.81 -12.96
C PHE A 24 -1.58 -4.86 -13.19
N CYS A 25 -0.96 -6.06 -13.10
CA CYS A 25 0.45 -6.23 -13.40
C CYS A 25 0.83 -5.90 -14.85
N ALA A 26 -0.12 -5.86 -15.78
CA ALA A 26 0.10 -5.52 -17.19
C ALA A 26 -0.02 -4.01 -17.48
N LEU A 27 -0.42 -3.19 -16.52
CA LEU A 27 -0.45 -1.74 -16.67
C LEU A 27 0.98 -1.21 -16.87
N GLN A 28 1.14 -0.25 -17.79
CA GLN A 28 2.47 0.23 -18.17
C GLN A 28 3.05 1.23 -17.15
N GLN A 29 2.19 1.93 -16.45
CA GLN A 29 2.61 2.90 -15.45
C GLN A 29 3.13 2.17 -14.20
N PRO A 30 4.32 2.52 -13.71
CA PRO A 30 4.83 1.93 -12.47
C PRO A 30 3.91 2.22 -11.29
N MET A 31 3.50 1.19 -10.58
CA MET A 31 2.66 1.26 -9.37
C MET A 31 3.29 0.50 -8.21
N THR A 32 2.64 0.54 -7.08
CA THR A 32 2.98 -0.25 -5.90
C THR A 32 1.83 -1.21 -5.59
N LEU A 33 2.09 -2.51 -5.58
CA LEU A 33 1.12 -3.53 -5.25
C LEU A 33 1.38 -4.06 -3.83
N ALA A 34 0.38 -3.93 -2.96
CA ALA A 34 0.42 -4.43 -1.60
C ALA A 34 -0.30 -5.79 -1.54
N ILE A 35 0.45 -6.84 -1.18
CA ILE A 35 0.03 -8.23 -1.28
C ILE A 35 -0.22 -8.81 0.11
N LEU A 36 -1.40 -9.39 0.32
CA LEU A 36 -1.77 -10.13 1.52
C LEU A 36 -0.93 -11.41 1.61
N PRO A 37 -0.14 -11.61 2.68
CA PRO A 37 0.90 -12.65 2.70
C PRO A 37 0.38 -14.08 2.87
N ASN A 38 -0.88 -14.26 3.24
CA ASN A 38 -1.46 -15.57 3.54
C ASN A 38 -2.52 -16.04 2.52
N GLU A 39 -2.66 -15.30 1.43
CA GLU A 39 -3.55 -15.64 0.32
C GLU A 39 -2.89 -16.61 -0.69
N GLY A 40 -3.65 -17.04 -1.70
CA GLY A 40 -3.14 -17.97 -2.70
C GLY A 40 -2.15 -17.34 -3.69
N GLN A 41 -1.13 -18.10 -4.12
CA GLN A 41 -0.17 -17.73 -5.18
C GLN A 41 0.56 -16.38 -4.99
N VAL A 42 0.79 -16.01 -3.75
CA VAL A 42 1.45 -14.75 -3.35
C VAL A 42 2.81 -14.57 -4.04
N SER A 43 3.62 -15.64 -4.06
CA SER A 43 4.96 -15.60 -4.66
C SER A 43 4.91 -15.35 -6.16
N ASP A 44 4.00 -16.00 -6.89
CA ASP A 44 3.87 -15.83 -8.35
C ASP A 44 3.37 -14.43 -8.70
N LEU A 45 2.43 -13.90 -7.93
CA LEU A 45 1.92 -12.55 -8.10
C LEU A 45 3.02 -11.52 -7.84
N SER A 46 3.78 -11.67 -6.77
CA SER A 46 4.90 -10.81 -6.43
C SER A 46 5.98 -10.82 -7.50
N ASN A 47 6.37 -12.00 -7.99
CA ASN A 47 7.33 -12.15 -9.08
C ASN A 47 6.84 -11.48 -10.37
N ARG A 48 5.55 -11.65 -10.71
CA ARG A 48 4.94 -11.03 -11.89
C ARG A 48 4.92 -9.51 -11.77
N ALA A 49 4.48 -8.97 -10.64
CA ALA A 49 4.46 -7.52 -10.41
C ALA A 49 5.87 -6.93 -10.56
N HIS A 50 6.86 -7.55 -9.91
CA HIS A 50 8.25 -7.11 -9.98
C HIS A 50 8.82 -7.16 -11.40
N ALA A 51 8.58 -8.25 -12.13
CA ALA A 51 9.05 -8.43 -13.51
C ALA A 51 8.47 -7.39 -14.48
N ASN A 52 7.28 -6.85 -14.20
CA ASN A 52 6.64 -5.80 -14.99
C ASN A 52 6.97 -4.37 -14.50
N GLY A 53 7.93 -4.21 -13.58
CA GLY A 53 8.40 -2.90 -13.14
C GLY A 53 7.57 -2.25 -12.02
N HIS A 54 6.65 -2.99 -11.42
CA HIS A 54 5.91 -2.53 -10.24
C HIS A 54 6.70 -2.80 -8.96
N GLN A 55 6.47 -1.97 -7.96
CA GLN A 55 6.98 -2.20 -6.62
C GLN A 55 6.02 -3.09 -5.84
N VAL A 56 6.56 -3.91 -4.94
CA VAL A 56 5.78 -4.79 -4.08
C VAL A 56 5.93 -4.37 -2.62
N LEU A 57 4.83 -4.38 -1.89
CA LEU A 57 4.77 -4.30 -0.42
C LEU A 57 4.06 -5.54 0.13
N VAL A 58 4.36 -5.89 1.38
CA VAL A 58 3.50 -6.77 2.17
C VAL A 58 2.31 -5.95 2.67
N HIS A 59 1.10 -6.37 2.35
CA HIS A 59 -0.11 -5.82 2.95
C HIS A 59 -0.41 -6.59 4.23
N LEU A 60 0.13 -6.09 5.36
CA LEU A 60 0.17 -6.83 6.62
C LEU A 60 -1.17 -6.73 7.35
N PRO A 61 -1.88 -7.85 7.57
CA PRO A 61 -3.09 -7.85 8.36
C PRO A 61 -2.81 -7.37 9.80
N MET A 62 -3.61 -6.41 10.28
CA MET A 62 -3.46 -5.82 11.60
C MET A 62 -4.83 -5.60 12.26
N GLU A 63 -4.89 -5.75 13.57
CA GLU A 63 -6.12 -5.68 14.36
C GLU A 63 -6.85 -4.33 14.20
N PRO A 64 -8.12 -4.33 13.74
CA PRO A 64 -8.96 -3.14 13.71
C PRO A 64 -9.66 -2.91 15.05
N GLU A 65 -10.13 -1.66 15.28
CA GLU A 65 -11.19 -1.39 16.23
C GLU A 65 -12.49 -2.04 15.73
N GLY A 66 -13.33 -2.52 16.61
CA GLY A 66 -14.63 -3.07 16.22
C GLY A 66 -14.68 -4.58 15.94
N GLY A 67 -13.55 -5.29 16.05
CA GLY A 67 -13.53 -6.75 16.12
C GLY A 67 -13.73 -7.49 14.78
N GLN A 68 -13.65 -6.79 13.63
CA GLN A 68 -13.61 -7.45 12.32
C GLN A 68 -12.35 -8.30 12.22
N ASP A 69 -12.45 -9.45 11.56
CA ASP A 69 -11.30 -10.33 11.32
C ASP A 69 -10.40 -9.73 10.22
N PRO A 70 -9.15 -9.36 10.51
CA PRO A 70 -8.21 -8.86 9.50
C PRO A 70 -7.55 -9.99 8.68
N GLY A 71 -7.86 -11.23 8.98
CA GLY A 71 -7.32 -12.39 8.27
C GLY A 71 -6.15 -13.09 8.97
N GLU A 72 -5.71 -14.18 8.35
CA GLU A 72 -4.67 -15.05 8.89
C GLU A 72 -3.34 -14.30 9.08
N GLY A 73 -2.68 -14.57 10.21
CA GLY A 73 -1.37 -14.01 10.50
C GLY A 73 -1.38 -12.56 10.99
N ALA A 74 -2.54 -12.03 11.32
CA ALA A 74 -2.71 -10.67 11.77
C ALA A 74 -1.89 -10.32 13.00
N ILE A 75 -1.40 -9.07 13.03
CA ILE A 75 -0.79 -8.47 14.21
C ILE A 75 -1.88 -7.92 15.10
N SER A 76 -1.89 -8.31 16.39
CA SER A 76 -2.86 -7.79 17.38
C SER A 76 -2.17 -7.29 18.66
N VAL A 77 -2.88 -6.44 19.39
CA VAL A 77 -2.35 -5.76 20.56
C VAL A 77 -2.18 -6.67 21.78
N ASP A 78 -2.81 -7.84 21.80
CA ASP A 78 -2.67 -8.84 22.88
C ASP A 78 -1.45 -9.77 22.69
N GLN A 79 -0.81 -9.76 21.53
CA GLN A 79 0.38 -10.54 21.24
C GLN A 79 1.62 -9.99 21.97
N ASP A 80 2.48 -10.88 22.41
CA ASP A 80 3.78 -10.47 22.92
C ASP A 80 4.72 -9.99 21.78
N ASN A 81 5.77 -9.30 22.14
CA ASN A 81 6.72 -8.73 21.17
C ASN A 81 7.44 -9.79 20.33
N LYS A 82 7.64 -11.00 20.86
CA LYS A 82 8.28 -12.11 20.14
C LYS A 82 7.35 -12.64 19.06
N GLU A 83 6.07 -12.79 19.37
CA GLU A 83 5.07 -13.26 18.41
C GLU A 83 4.84 -12.23 17.29
N ILE A 84 4.74 -10.94 17.62
CA ILE A 84 4.64 -9.86 16.63
C ILE A 84 5.81 -9.94 15.64
N ARG A 85 7.04 -9.96 16.13
CA ARG A 85 8.23 -10.05 15.26
C ARG A 85 8.26 -11.32 14.42
N ARG A 86 7.83 -12.45 14.99
CA ARG A 86 7.75 -13.73 14.27
C ARG A 86 6.80 -13.62 13.08
N ARG A 87 5.61 -13.05 13.28
CA ARG A 87 4.60 -12.87 12.23
C ARG A 87 5.08 -11.94 11.12
N ILE A 88 5.69 -10.83 11.48
CA ILE A 88 6.27 -9.88 10.49
C ILE A 88 7.30 -10.59 9.61
N ARG A 89 8.23 -11.34 10.22
CA ARG A 89 9.26 -12.09 9.48
C ARG A 89 8.66 -13.15 8.55
N GLN A 90 7.61 -13.83 9.00
CA GLN A 90 6.91 -14.80 8.17
C GLN A 90 6.20 -14.13 6.99
N ALA A 91 5.52 -13.01 7.21
CA ALA A 91 4.86 -12.25 6.16
C ALA A 91 5.88 -11.78 5.10
N LEU A 92 7.00 -11.18 5.52
CA LEU A 92 8.08 -10.74 4.61
C LEU A 92 8.70 -11.90 3.82
N LYS A 93 8.80 -13.10 4.41
CA LYS A 93 9.33 -14.29 3.72
C LYS A 93 8.38 -14.80 2.63
N LYS A 94 7.07 -14.64 2.82
CA LYS A 94 6.04 -15.11 1.87
C LYS A 94 5.91 -14.23 0.63
N VAL A 95 6.26 -12.94 0.73
CA VAL A 95 6.15 -11.97 -0.36
C VAL A 95 7.55 -11.59 -0.87
N PRO A 96 8.11 -12.29 -1.85
CA PRO A 96 9.40 -11.94 -2.42
C PRO A 96 9.36 -10.53 -3.04
N HIS A 97 10.53 -9.90 -3.20
CA HIS A 97 10.68 -8.53 -3.72
C HIS A 97 10.01 -7.42 -2.90
N ALA A 98 9.39 -7.71 -1.75
CA ALA A 98 8.77 -6.68 -0.92
C ALA A 98 9.80 -5.63 -0.48
N ARG A 99 9.48 -4.35 -0.70
CA ARG A 99 10.30 -3.19 -0.33
C ARG A 99 9.83 -2.54 0.97
N GLY A 100 8.78 -3.08 1.58
CA GLY A 100 8.21 -2.56 2.80
C GLY A 100 6.89 -3.23 3.16
N ILE A 101 6.20 -2.61 4.09
CA ILE A 101 4.90 -3.04 4.61
C ILE A 101 3.91 -1.89 4.52
N SER A 102 2.64 -2.19 4.19
CA SER A 102 1.46 -1.37 4.46
C SER A 102 0.52 -2.10 5.41
N ASN A 103 -0.27 -1.39 6.20
CA ASN A 103 -1.25 -2.02 7.07
C ASN A 103 -2.56 -2.32 6.32
N HIS A 104 -2.98 -3.60 6.35
CA HIS A 104 -4.35 -4.01 6.04
C HIS A 104 -5.20 -3.85 7.29
N MET A 105 -6.31 -3.07 7.21
CA MET A 105 -7.04 -2.65 8.40
C MET A 105 -6.13 -1.99 9.44
N GLY A 106 -6.17 -2.41 10.68
CA GLY A 106 -5.20 -2.04 11.72
C GLY A 106 -5.51 -0.77 12.48
N SER A 107 -6.75 -0.29 12.50
CA SER A 107 -7.11 0.95 13.22
C SER A 107 -6.80 0.90 14.72
N LYS A 108 -6.77 -0.30 15.33
CA LYS A 108 -6.35 -0.49 16.72
C LYS A 108 -4.84 -0.70 16.85
N ALA A 109 -4.28 -1.58 16.01
CA ALA A 109 -2.87 -1.94 16.12
C ALA A 109 -1.93 -0.79 15.72
N THR A 110 -2.30 0.05 14.73
CA THR A 110 -1.49 1.22 14.33
C THR A 110 -1.55 2.37 15.32
N ALA A 111 -2.50 2.36 16.25
CA ALA A 111 -2.59 3.30 17.36
C ALA A 111 -1.83 2.83 18.62
N ASP A 112 -1.32 1.60 18.64
CA ASP A 112 -0.55 1.03 19.75
C ASP A 112 0.96 1.21 19.53
N GLU A 113 1.59 2.08 20.32
CA GLU A 113 3.02 2.39 20.20
C GLU A 113 3.92 1.16 20.37
N ARG A 114 3.59 0.23 21.27
CA ARG A 114 4.36 -0.99 21.50
C ARG A 114 4.35 -1.90 20.28
N VAL A 115 3.17 -2.07 19.68
CA VAL A 115 3.01 -2.86 18.44
C VAL A 115 3.80 -2.22 17.31
N MET A 116 3.59 -0.92 17.09
CA MET A 116 4.27 -0.21 16.01
C MET A 116 5.78 -0.17 16.20
N GLN A 117 6.28 -0.06 17.42
CA GLN A 117 7.71 -0.15 17.70
C GLN A 117 8.30 -1.49 17.19
N GLN A 118 7.58 -2.62 17.36
CA GLN A 118 8.06 -3.91 16.87
C GLN A 118 8.04 -3.98 15.34
N VAL A 119 6.98 -3.47 14.71
CA VAL A 119 6.86 -3.41 13.24
C VAL A 119 8.00 -2.58 12.64
N LEU A 120 8.17 -1.37 13.14
CA LEU A 120 9.15 -0.42 12.61
C LEU A 120 10.60 -0.88 12.85
N ASN A 121 10.90 -1.50 14.01
CA ASN A 121 12.20 -2.10 14.27
C ASN A 121 12.57 -3.21 13.26
N GLU A 122 11.61 -4.08 12.92
CA GLU A 122 11.84 -5.14 11.92
C GLU A 122 12.07 -4.56 10.52
N LEU A 123 11.39 -3.46 10.17
CA LEU A 123 11.58 -2.76 8.91
C LEU A 123 12.93 -2.03 8.85
N LYS A 124 13.28 -1.30 9.90
CA LYS A 124 14.54 -0.57 10.00
C LYS A 124 15.75 -1.51 9.87
N ALA A 125 15.72 -2.65 10.57
CA ALA A 125 16.78 -3.66 10.51
C ALA A 125 17.00 -4.24 9.10
N ARG A 126 16.04 -4.07 8.18
CA ARG A 126 16.08 -4.59 6.80
C ARG A 126 16.13 -3.50 5.74
N ASN A 127 16.17 -2.24 6.14
CA ASN A 127 16.09 -1.09 5.23
C ASN A 127 14.82 -1.15 4.34
N LEU A 128 13.68 -1.45 4.96
CA LEU A 128 12.37 -1.52 4.32
C LEU A 128 11.54 -0.31 4.72
N LEU A 129 10.63 0.13 3.83
CA LEU A 129 9.74 1.26 4.07
C LEU A 129 8.44 0.85 4.80
N PHE A 130 7.75 1.84 5.37
CA PHE A 130 6.40 1.69 5.89
C PHE A 130 5.43 2.63 5.16
N LEU A 131 4.25 2.12 4.80
CA LEU A 131 3.13 2.93 4.33
C LEU A 131 1.99 2.85 5.34
N ASP A 132 1.70 3.96 5.99
CA ASP A 132 0.53 4.10 6.85
C ASP A 132 -0.71 4.36 5.98
N SER A 133 -1.58 3.36 5.85
CA SER A 133 -2.85 3.49 5.10
C SER A 133 -3.86 4.40 5.79
N ARG A 134 -3.53 4.91 7.01
CA ARG A 134 -4.36 5.85 7.79
C ARG A 134 -5.80 5.37 7.95
N THR A 135 -5.97 4.14 8.43
CA THR A 135 -7.29 3.56 8.74
C THR A 135 -7.92 4.16 10.00
N THR A 136 -7.14 4.88 10.79
CA THR A 136 -7.58 5.70 11.93
C THR A 136 -6.80 7.02 11.98
N ALA A 137 -7.44 8.07 12.48
CA ALA A 137 -6.78 9.34 12.77
C ALA A 137 -5.77 9.22 13.94
N ASN A 138 -5.94 8.21 14.80
CA ASN A 138 -5.11 7.97 15.97
C ASN A 138 -3.84 7.15 15.65
N SER A 139 -3.57 6.82 14.38
CA SER A 139 -2.35 6.09 14.02
C SER A 139 -1.11 6.86 14.44
N VAL A 140 -0.23 6.19 15.19
CA VAL A 140 1.10 6.69 15.59
C VAL A 140 2.21 6.22 14.63
N ALA A 141 1.85 5.35 13.69
CA ALA A 141 2.80 4.58 12.89
C ALA A 141 3.73 5.47 12.05
N TYR A 142 3.18 6.46 11.34
CA TYR A 142 3.96 7.35 10.48
C TYR A 142 4.92 8.23 11.31
N ASP A 143 4.41 8.87 12.36
CA ASP A 143 5.22 9.78 13.17
C ASP A 143 6.38 9.02 13.85
N MET A 144 6.10 7.84 14.43
CA MET A 144 7.14 6.97 14.98
C MET A 144 8.16 6.53 13.93
N ALA A 145 7.72 6.23 12.70
CA ALA A 145 8.64 5.84 11.63
C ALA A 145 9.60 6.99 11.27
N ILE A 146 9.10 8.22 11.19
CA ILE A 146 9.91 9.42 10.92
C ILE A 146 10.90 9.66 12.07
N ASP A 147 10.47 9.57 13.33
CA ASP A 147 11.33 9.72 14.51
C ASP A 147 12.45 8.65 14.57
N MET A 148 12.22 7.52 13.92
CA MET A 148 13.21 6.43 13.78
C MET A 148 14.09 6.55 12.53
N ASP A 149 14.04 7.63 11.75
CA ASP A 149 14.71 7.78 10.43
C ASP A 149 14.38 6.63 9.45
N LEU A 150 13.14 6.16 9.46
CA LEU A 150 12.68 5.14 8.54
C LEU A 150 11.91 5.79 7.39
N HIS A 151 12.15 5.34 6.16
CA HIS A 151 11.35 5.80 5.03
C HIS A 151 9.89 5.42 5.23
N ALA A 152 9.04 6.41 5.44
CA ALA A 152 7.61 6.21 5.65
C ALA A 152 6.78 7.18 4.80
N TYR A 153 5.57 6.73 4.51
CA TYR A 153 4.61 7.48 3.70
C TYR A 153 3.22 7.35 4.30
N THR A 154 2.36 8.31 4.00
CA THR A 154 0.92 8.23 4.25
C THR A 154 0.17 8.40 2.93
N ARG A 155 -1.09 7.95 2.89
CA ARG A 155 -1.95 8.26 1.76
C ARG A 155 -2.49 9.70 1.83
N ASP A 156 -2.68 10.31 0.67
CA ASP A 156 -3.43 11.56 0.56
C ASP A 156 -4.93 11.28 0.42
N LEU A 157 -5.31 10.26 -0.34
CA LEU A 157 -6.71 9.86 -0.48
C LEU A 157 -6.89 8.38 -0.87
N PHE A 158 -8.08 7.84 -0.58
CA PHE A 158 -8.55 6.60 -1.20
C PHE A 158 -9.21 6.90 -2.55
N LEU A 159 -8.91 6.05 -3.55
CA LEU A 159 -9.42 6.19 -4.91
C LEU A 159 -10.81 5.59 -5.07
N ASP A 160 -11.10 4.49 -4.39
CA ASP A 160 -12.23 3.60 -4.64
C ASP A 160 -13.07 3.29 -3.37
N GLN A 161 -13.30 4.31 -2.54
CA GLN A 161 -14.27 4.21 -1.44
C GLN A 161 -15.68 3.89 -1.95
N VAL A 162 -16.00 4.37 -3.14
CA VAL A 162 -17.19 4.01 -3.90
C VAL A 162 -16.74 3.14 -5.07
N ASP A 163 -17.29 1.93 -5.19
CA ASP A 163 -16.96 0.98 -6.26
C ASP A 163 -17.70 1.35 -7.57
N ASP A 164 -17.36 2.51 -8.10
CA ASP A 164 -17.94 3.09 -9.32
C ASP A 164 -16.83 3.73 -10.16
N ILE A 165 -16.84 3.45 -11.48
CA ILE A 165 -15.76 3.87 -12.38
C ILE A 165 -15.65 5.39 -12.44
N GLU A 166 -16.77 6.10 -12.60
CA GLU A 166 -16.78 7.56 -12.74
C GLU A 166 -16.33 8.24 -11.44
N ALA A 167 -16.76 7.70 -10.30
CA ALA A 167 -16.32 8.17 -8.98
C ALA A 167 -14.80 7.99 -8.80
N ILE A 168 -14.26 6.84 -9.20
CA ILE A 168 -12.81 6.57 -9.12
C ILE A 168 -12.03 7.46 -10.09
N GLU A 169 -12.52 7.68 -11.31
CA GLU A 169 -11.92 8.61 -12.26
C GLU A 169 -11.85 10.03 -11.69
N ALA A 170 -12.93 10.52 -11.06
CA ALA A 170 -12.93 11.81 -10.38
C ALA A 170 -11.88 11.88 -9.27
N ARG A 171 -11.74 10.82 -8.45
CA ARG A 171 -10.71 10.75 -7.40
C ARG A 171 -9.29 10.74 -7.96
N LEU A 172 -9.05 10.15 -9.12
CA LEU A 172 -7.75 10.23 -9.80
C LEU A 172 -7.42 11.65 -10.25
N TRP A 173 -8.41 12.44 -10.70
CA TRP A 173 -8.22 13.87 -10.97
C TRP A 173 -7.98 14.69 -9.71
N ASP A 174 -8.65 14.39 -8.58
CA ASP A 174 -8.37 15.01 -7.29
C ASP A 174 -6.93 14.76 -6.84
N LEU A 175 -6.47 13.50 -6.97
CA LEU A 175 -5.08 13.10 -6.67
C LEU A 175 -4.08 13.87 -7.53
N ALA A 176 -4.36 14.02 -8.82
CA ALA A 176 -3.54 14.82 -9.72
C ALA A 176 -3.51 16.30 -9.30
N GLY A 177 -4.63 16.85 -8.82
CA GLY A 177 -4.70 18.20 -8.25
C GLY A 177 -3.82 18.36 -7.02
N ILE A 178 -3.77 17.36 -6.13
CA ILE A 178 -2.85 17.34 -4.98
C ILE A 178 -1.39 17.32 -5.46
N ALA A 179 -1.05 16.40 -6.37
CA ALA A 179 0.30 16.30 -6.92
C ALA A 179 0.77 17.58 -7.62
N ALA A 180 -0.13 18.29 -8.31
CA ALA A 180 0.19 19.55 -8.96
C ALA A 180 0.54 20.67 -7.95
N ARG A 181 -0.11 20.68 -6.78
CA ARG A 181 0.13 21.68 -5.72
C ARG A 181 1.33 21.32 -4.84
N ALA A 182 1.43 20.07 -4.42
CA ALA A 182 2.44 19.58 -3.47
C ALA A 182 3.71 19.03 -4.15
N GLY A 183 3.70 18.85 -5.48
CA GLY A 183 4.79 18.24 -6.22
C GLY A 183 4.72 16.71 -6.26
N GLN A 184 3.99 16.09 -5.34
CA GLN A 184 3.76 14.65 -5.28
C GLN A 184 2.45 14.31 -4.56
N ALA A 185 1.91 13.11 -4.79
CA ALA A 185 0.74 12.59 -4.10
C ALA A 185 0.70 11.05 -4.06
N VAL A 186 0.06 10.51 -3.01
CA VAL A 186 -0.16 9.07 -2.80
C VAL A 186 -1.66 8.76 -2.80
N GLY A 187 -2.10 7.96 -3.76
CA GLY A 187 -3.47 7.43 -3.81
C GLY A 187 -3.48 5.92 -3.52
N ILE A 188 -4.42 5.47 -2.69
CA ILE A 188 -4.63 4.04 -2.43
C ILE A 188 -5.95 3.60 -3.07
N GLY A 189 -5.91 2.55 -3.87
CA GLY A 189 -7.05 1.79 -4.38
C GLY A 189 -6.90 0.32 -4.04
N HIS A 190 -7.86 -0.51 -4.49
CA HIS A 190 -7.89 -1.93 -4.17
C HIS A 190 -7.97 -2.79 -5.43
N ASP A 191 -7.75 -4.10 -5.29
CA ASP A 191 -7.85 -5.11 -6.35
C ASP A 191 -9.32 -5.30 -6.81
N ARG A 192 -9.88 -4.29 -7.47
CA ARG A 192 -11.27 -4.27 -7.95
C ARG A 192 -11.35 -3.98 -9.45
N LYS A 193 -12.40 -4.51 -10.08
CA LYS A 193 -12.64 -4.32 -11.52
C LYS A 193 -12.84 -2.85 -11.89
N ALA A 194 -13.62 -2.10 -11.11
CA ALA A 194 -13.86 -0.68 -11.37
C ALA A 194 -12.58 0.13 -11.28
N THR A 195 -11.74 -0.15 -10.26
CA THR A 195 -10.41 0.47 -10.08
C THR A 195 -9.52 0.22 -11.30
N LEU A 196 -9.43 -1.01 -11.76
CA LEU A 196 -8.64 -1.34 -12.95
C LEU A 196 -9.12 -0.58 -14.20
N LEU A 197 -10.44 -0.51 -14.43
CA LEU A 197 -11.01 0.17 -15.58
C LEU A 197 -10.75 1.69 -15.53
N ALA A 198 -10.95 2.31 -14.37
CA ALA A 198 -10.69 3.73 -14.16
C ALA A 198 -9.19 4.06 -14.36
N LEU A 199 -8.28 3.24 -13.81
CA LEU A 199 -6.85 3.42 -14.01
C LEU A 199 -6.48 3.31 -15.49
N THR A 200 -6.99 2.29 -16.20
CA THR A 200 -6.74 2.09 -17.63
C THR A 200 -7.16 3.30 -18.47
N SER A 201 -8.29 3.93 -18.09
CA SER A 201 -8.84 5.13 -18.77
C SER A 201 -8.03 6.40 -18.46
N ILE A 202 -7.67 6.63 -17.19
CA ILE A 202 -7.19 7.93 -16.72
C ILE A 202 -5.66 8.07 -16.73
N LEU A 203 -4.90 6.99 -16.46
CA LEU A 203 -3.45 7.12 -16.35
C LEU A 203 -2.78 7.69 -17.61
N PRO A 204 -3.12 7.25 -18.86
CA PRO A 204 -2.53 7.84 -20.05
C PRO A 204 -2.89 9.31 -20.24
N ARG A 205 -4.09 9.71 -19.81
CA ARG A 205 -4.57 11.11 -19.89
C ARG A 205 -3.79 12.02 -18.91
N LEU A 206 -3.46 11.52 -17.72
CA LEU A 206 -2.65 12.25 -16.75
C LEU A 206 -1.19 12.37 -17.22
N GLU A 207 -0.61 11.32 -17.82
CA GLU A 207 0.74 11.39 -18.41
C GLU A 207 0.82 12.45 -19.52
N THR A 208 -0.19 12.51 -20.40
CA THR A 208 -0.28 13.55 -21.44
C THR A 208 -0.30 14.97 -20.85
N ARG A 209 -0.77 15.13 -19.62
CA ARG A 209 -0.76 16.40 -18.88
C ARG A 209 0.54 16.64 -18.09
N GLY A 210 1.52 15.77 -18.21
CA GLY A 210 2.86 15.93 -17.63
C GLY A 210 3.03 15.32 -16.23
N PHE A 211 2.03 14.62 -15.69
CA PHE A 211 2.18 13.85 -14.45
C PHE A 211 3.07 12.63 -14.68
N ARG A 212 3.79 12.22 -13.65
CA ARG A 212 4.65 11.04 -13.69
C ARG A 212 4.23 10.04 -12.63
N PHE A 213 3.91 8.83 -13.06
CA PHE A 213 3.66 7.72 -12.16
C PHE A 213 4.98 7.11 -11.69
N VAL A 214 5.09 6.85 -10.41
CA VAL A 214 6.30 6.30 -9.79
C VAL A 214 5.91 5.32 -8.68
N PRO A 215 6.74 4.30 -8.40
CA PRO A 215 6.62 3.52 -7.19
C PRO A 215 6.73 4.41 -5.95
N ILE A 216 6.05 4.05 -4.85
CA ILE A 216 6.01 4.89 -3.64
C ILE A 216 7.41 5.24 -3.11
N SER A 217 8.37 4.32 -3.21
CA SER A 217 9.76 4.56 -2.78
C SER A 217 10.53 5.61 -3.60
N ARG A 218 9.93 6.15 -4.67
CA ARG A 218 10.50 7.21 -5.50
C ARG A 218 9.92 8.60 -5.20
N LEU A 219 9.00 8.66 -4.26
CA LEU A 219 8.57 9.93 -3.66
C LEU A 219 9.61 10.38 -2.63
N LEU A 220 9.53 11.65 -2.24
CA LEU A 220 10.23 12.16 -1.07
C LEU A 220 9.43 11.76 0.18
N PRO A 221 10.10 11.28 1.24
CA PRO A 221 9.42 11.00 2.51
C PRO A 221 8.83 12.26 3.13
#